data_3c50b84b0d53faae0dcfaf43d2395041
#
_entry.id   3c50b84b0d53faae0dcfaf43d2395041
#
_cell.length_a   1.000
_cell.length_b   1.000
_cell.length_c   1.000
_cell.angle_alpha   90.00
_cell.angle_beta   90.00
_cell.angle_gamma   90.00
#
_symmetry.space_group_name_H-M   'P 1'
#
loop_
_entity.id
_entity.type
_entity.pdbx_description
1 polymer ?
#
loop_
_entity_poly.entity_id
_entity_poly.type
_entity_poly.pdbx_seq_one_letter_code
_entity_poly.pdbx_strand_id
1 'polypeptide(L)'
;MAGVQCSFERVEKKFVLTHAQAEALMRDLTAGYMAVDQYGQHTIRNLYYDTDDYALIRKSIQRPKYKVKFRLRAYGTPMEDTLIFAELKKKYSGVVYKRRIAGSPDDMRRFLRGETLDGENPQIQRELHRYLSEHPIRPKVFLAYERVALYGLEDPELRVTLDTHLRYRTTRLDCFTDDAGTLICPDDPVILEVKLANAAPLWLARLLSRHKIYMSSFSKYGTCYLNHLARRKPDIRPMAHERNNEGEIEHAS
;
A
#
# COMPACT_ATOMS: atom_id res chain seq x y z
N MET A 1 34.36 8.65 6.13
CA MET A 1 33.75 7.33 6.39
C MET A 1 32.32 7.61 6.89
N ALA A 2 31.32 7.44 6.02
CA ALA A 2 29.93 7.62 6.41
C ALA A 2 29.51 6.36 7.17
N GLY A 3 29.17 6.52 8.46
CA GLY A 3 28.74 5.42 9.32
C GLY A 3 27.49 4.75 8.77
N VAL A 4 27.53 3.43 8.66
CA VAL A 4 26.37 2.58 8.38
C VAL A 4 25.38 2.77 9.51
N GLN A 5 24.28 3.46 9.23
CA GLN A 5 23.21 3.73 10.18
C GLN A 5 22.40 2.44 10.38
N CYS A 6 22.74 1.70 11.43
CA CYS A 6 22.04 0.48 11.82
C CYS A 6 20.63 0.80 12.31
N SER A 7 19.65 0.16 11.68
CA SER A 7 18.26 -0.06 12.10
C SER A 7 17.61 1.00 13.01
N PHE A 8 16.85 1.91 12.40
CA PHE A 8 15.92 2.76 13.16
C PHE A 8 14.66 1.96 13.51
N GLU A 9 14.39 1.75 14.78
CA GLU A 9 13.06 1.37 15.24
C GLU A 9 12.11 2.57 15.12
N ARG A 10 11.56 2.77 13.91
CA ARG A 10 10.51 3.78 13.72
C ARG A 10 9.18 3.25 14.24
N VAL A 11 8.63 3.94 15.22
CA VAL A 11 7.29 3.67 15.73
C VAL A 11 6.26 4.35 14.82
N GLU A 12 5.30 3.58 14.32
CA GLU A 12 4.17 4.07 13.53
C GLU A 12 2.89 3.93 14.35
N LYS A 13 2.25 5.06 14.67
CA LYS A 13 0.95 5.11 15.35
C LYS A 13 -0.13 5.55 14.36
N LYS A 14 -1.32 4.98 14.47
CA LYS A 14 -2.45 5.27 13.58
C LYS A 14 -3.67 5.69 14.36
N PHE A 15 -4.46 6.55 13.72
CA PHE A 15 -5.69 7.09 14.29
C PHE A 15 -6.71 7.21 13.17
N VAL A 16 -7.99 7.08 13.52
CA VAL A 16 -9.12 7.30 12.61
C VAL A 16 -9.86 8.54 13.09
N LEU A 17 -9.99 9.52 12.23
CA LEU A 17 -10.54 10.84 12.55
C LEU A 17 -11.78 11.12 11.70
N THR A 18 -12.66 11.95 12.23
CA THR A 18 -13.63 12.68 11.40
C THR A 18 -12.93 13.80 10.63
N HIS A 19 -13.54 14.29 9.56
CA HIS A 19 -13.02 15.45 8.82
C HIS A 19 -12.86 16.68 9.73
N ALA A 20 -13.83 16.96 10.60
CA ALA A 20 -13.76 18.07 11.55
C ALA A 20 -12.56 17.96 12.52
N GLN A 21 -12.27 16.74 13.03
CA GLN A 21 -11.09 16.51 13.86
C GLN A 21 -9.79 16.71 13.06
N ALA A 22 -9.76 16.25 11.81
CA ALA A 22 -8.58 16.38 10.95
C ALA A 22 -8.29 17.86 10.61
N GLU A 23 -9.29 18.63 10.27
CA GLU A 23 -9.17 20.07 10.01
C GLU A 23 -8.68 20.85 11.24
N ALA A 24 -9.27 20.57 12.41
CA ALA A 24 -8.86 21.21 13.65
C ALA A 24 -7.41 20.85 14.02
N LEU A 25 -7.04 19.58 13.90
CA LEU A 25 -5.68 19.14 14.14
C LEU A 25 -4.69 19.75 13.14
N MET A 26 -5.04 19.82 11.85
CA MET A 26 -4.18 20.44 10.82
C MET A 26 -3.88 21.90 11.14
N ARG A 27 -4.89 22.70 11.51
CA ARG A 27 -4.67 24.10 11.93
C ARG A 27 -3.67 24.19 13.08
N ASP A 28 -3.84 23.38 14.11
CA ASP A 28 -2.96 23.42 15.28
C ASP A 28 -1.53 22.92 14.95
N LEU A 29 -1.40 21.88 14.11
CA LEU A 29 -0.08 21.37 13.68
C LEU A 29 0.70 22.43 12.87
N THR A 30 0.02 23.13 11.95
CA THR A 30 0.67 24.12 11.08
C THR A 30 0.86 25.49 11.74
N ALA A 31 0.27 25.72 12.91
CA ALA A 31 0.43 26.96 13.68
C ALA A 31 1.82 27.16 14.32
N GLY A 32 2.78 26.24 14.09
CA GLY A 32 4.15 26.40 14.58
C GLY A 32 4.89 25.12 14.93
N TYR A 33 4.29 23.95 14.69
CA TYR A 33 4.95 22.66 14.99
C TYR A 33 5.41 21.92 13.74
N MET A 34 4.65 22.01 12.66
CA MET A 34 4.89 21.22 11.45
C MET A 34 4.66 22.05 10.19
N ALA A 35 5.30 21.66 9.10
CA ALA A 35 5.04 22.19 7.77
C ALA A 35 4.58 21.09 6.82
N VAL A 36 3.72 21.43 5.88
CA VAL A 36 3.34 20.55 4.77
C VAL A 36 4.56 20.35 3.88
N ASP A 37 4.76 19.11 3.41
CA ASP A 37 5.88 18.81 2.52
C ASP A 37 5.71 19.49 1.14
N GLN A 38 6.79 19.48 0.36
CA GLN A 38 6.83 20.14 -0.96
C GLN A 38 5.83 19.58 -1.98
N TYR A 39 5.25 18.41 -1.73
CA TYR A 39 4.31 17.75 -2.64
C TYR A 39 2.86 18.15 -2.37
N GLY A 40 2.58 18.80 -1.23
CA GLY A 40 1.23 19.20 -0.84
C GLY A 40 0.26 18.01 -0.78
N GLN A 41 -0.95 18.22 -1.29
CA GLN A 41 -1.92 17.16 -1.44
C GLN A 41 -1.70 16.42 -2.76
N HIS A 42 -1.55 15.10 -2.69
CA HIS A 42 -1.36 14.27 -3.88
C HIS A 42 -1.99 12.88 -3.71
N THR A 43 -2.34 12.27 -4.84
CA THR A 43 -2.90 10.92 -4.85
C THR A 43 -1.81 9.86 -4.68
N ILE A 44 -2.05 8.88 -3.81
CA ILE A 44 -1.24 7.67 -3.70
C ILE A 44 -2.02 6.52 -4.31
N ARG A 45 -1.45 5.88 -5.33
CA ARG A 45 -2.01 4.70 -6.01
C ARG A 45 -1.24 3.46 -5.62
N ASN A 46 -1.94 2.39 -5.29
CA ASN A 46 -1.32 1.12 -4.90
C ASN A 46 -2.04 -0.03 -5.57
N LEU A 47 -1.29 -0.96 -6.14
CA LEU A 47 -1.79 -2.23 -6.63
C LEU A 47 -1.25 -3.34 -5.73
N TYR A 48 -2.12 -3.94 -4.93
CA TYR A 48 -1.75 -5.04 -4.03
C TYR A 48 -1.82 -6.37 -4.74
N TYR A 49 -0.80 -7.18 -4.52
CA TYR A 49 -0.71 -8.57 -4.97
C TYR A 49 -1.05 -9.50 -3.82
N ASP A 50 -1.82 -10.52 -4.12
CA ASP A 50 -2.22 -11.55 -3.16
C ASP A 50 -2.50 -12.87 -3.90
N THR A 51 -2.69 -13.95 -3.16
CA THR A 51 -3.16 -15.23 -3.70
C THR A 51 -4.63 -15.12 -4.13
N ASP A 52 -5.13 -16.10 -4.86
CA ASP A 52 -6.51 -16.11 -5.36
C ASP A 52 -7.55 -16.06 -4.25
N ASP A 53 -7.25 -16.70 -3.14
CA ASP A 53 -8.08 -16.74 -1.95
C ASP A 53 -7.73 -15.65 -0.93
N TYR A 54 -6.89 -14.66 -1.29
CA TYR A 54 -6.46 -13.58 -0.40
C TYR A 54 -5.72 -14.02 0.85
N ALA A 55 -4.91 -15.07 0.77
CA ALA A 55 -4.24 -15.66 1.94
C ALA A 55 -3.30 -14.69 2.66
N LEU A 56 -2.60 -13.80 1.94
CA LEU A 56 -1.66 -12.86 2.56
C LEU A 56 -2.39 -11.82 3.43
N ILE A 57 -3.50 -11.25 2.93
CA ILE A 57 -4.25 -10.27 3.72
C ILE A 57 -5.02 -10.94 4.85
N ARG A 58 -5.63 -12.11 4.64
CA ARG A 58 -6.30 -12.89 5.70
C ARG A 58 -5.33 -13.18 6.83
N LYS A 59 -4.15 -13.70 6.52
CA LYS A 59 -3.08 -13.92 7.50
C LYS A 59 -2.66 -12.61 8.17
N SER A 60 -2.52 -11.52 7.43
CA SER A 60 -2.11 -10.22 7.99
C SER A 60 -3.10 -9.65 9.02
N ILE A 61 -4.42 -9.89 8.86
CA ILE A 61 -5.48 -9.45 9.76
C ILE A 61 -5.41 -10.17 11.11
N GLN A 62 -5.02 -11.43 11.13
CA GLN A 62 -4.86 -12.26 12.33
C GLN A 62 -3.67 -11.82 13.21
N ARG A 63 -2.93 -10.77 12.82
CA ARG A 63 -1.78 -10.21 13.55
C ARG A 63 -0.68 -11.23 13.86
N PRO A 64 -0.23 -12.07 12.91
CA PRO A 64 0.79 -13.08 13.16
C PRO A 64 2.14 -12.43 13.44
N LYS A 65 3.07 -13.20 14.02
CA LYS A 65 4.46 -12.77 14.21
C LYS A 65 5.14 -12.41 12.89
N TYR A 66 4.86 -13.16 11.81
CA TYR A 66 5.37 -12.91 10.47
C TYR A 66 4.26 -12.60 9.48
N LYS A 67 4.37 -11.48 8.78
CA LYS A 67 3.49 -11.09 7.68
C LYS A 67 4.23 -10.36 6.58
N VAL A 68 3.73 -10.51 5.37
CA VAL A 68 4.32 -9.91 4.18
C VAL A 68 3.25 -9.26 3.34
N LYS A 69 3.63 -8.21 2.58
CA LYS A 69 2.80 -7.55 1.57
C LYS A 69 3.69 -7.18 0.40
N PHE A 70 3.22 -7.49 -0.79
CA PHE A 70 3.82 -6.99 -2.03
C PHE A 70 2.83 -6.06 -2.72
N ARG A 71 3.34 -4.95 -3.28
CA ARG A 71 2.53 -4.01 -4.03
C ARG A 71 3.36 -3.22 -5.02
N LEU A 72 2.72 -2.75 -6.07
CA LEU A 72 3.19 -1.60 -6.84
C LEU A 72 2.62 -0.32 -6.25
N ARG A 73 3.39 0.78 -6.33
CA ARG A 73 2.95 2.10 -5.86
C ARG A 73 3.36 3.18 -6.85
N ALA A 74 2.45 4.12 -7.09
CA ALA A 74 2.71 5.35 -7.83
C ALA A 74 2.22 6.56 -7.03
N TYR A 75 2.79 7.72 -7.31
CA TYR A 75 2.48 9.00 -6.69
C TYR A 75 1.96 9.99 -7.73
N GLY A 76 1.02 10.84 -7.32
CA GLY A 76 0.48 11.91 -8.15
C GLY A 76 -0.39 11.42 -9.32
N THR A 77 -0.57 12.29 -10.32
CA THR A 77 -1.32 11.99 -11.53
C THR A 77 -0.53 11.03 -12.43
N PRO A 78 -1.19 10.07 -13.09
CA PRO A 78 -0.51 9.20 -14.06
C PRO A 78 0.06 10.03 -15.23
N MET A 79 1.36 9.86 -15.48
CA MET A 79 2.09 10.42 -16.61
C MET A 79 3.02 9.35 -17.16
N GLU A 80 3.51 9.49 -18.38
CA GLU A 80 4.41 8.50 -19.01
C GLU A 80 5.72 8.29 -18.23
N ASP A 81 6.21 9.36 -17.58
CA ASP A 81 7.42 9.35 -16.75
C ASP A 81 7.16 9.06 -15.27
N THR A 82 5.91 8.72 -14.90
CA THR A 82 5.57 8.42 -13.49
C THR A 82 6.37 7.22 -12.99
N LEU A 83 7.18 7.43 -11.94
CA LEU A 83 7.91 6.35 -11.29
C LEU A 83 6.95 5.41 -10.55
N ILE A 84 7.10 4.13 -10.85
CA ILE A 84 6.41 3.04 -10.18
C ILE A 84 7.39 2.34 -9.24
N PHE A 85 6.95 2.07 -8.04
CA PHE A 85 7.74 1.40 -7.02
C PHE A 85 7.20 0.00 -6.76
N ALA A 86 8.01 -1.03 -7.00
CA ALA A 86 7.73 -2.38 -6.52
C ALA A 86 8.23 -2.50 -5.08
N GLU A 87 7.30 -2.72 -4.13
CA GLU A 87 7.58 -2.70 -2.70
C GLU A 87 7.21 -4.04 -2.04
N LEU A 88 8.20 -4.66 -1.39
CA LEU A 88 8.02 -5.81 -0.51
C LEU A 88 8.20 -5.37 0.94
N LYS A 89 7.14 -5.47 1.74
CA LYS A 89 7.16 -5.17 3.17
C LYS A 89 6.97 -6.44 3.97
N LYS A 90 8.02 -6.85 4.68
CA LYS A 90 8.00 -7.95 5.64
C LYS A 90 7.92 -7.38 7.05
N LYS A 91 7.13 -7.98 7.92
CA LYS A 91 7.14 -7.67 9.36
C LYS A 91 7.32 -8.96 10.14
N TYR A 92 8.34 -8.99 11.00
CA TYR A 92 8.62 -10.12 11.88
C TYR A 92 8.78 -9.62 13.32
N SER A 93 7.99 -10.13 14.24
CA SER A 93 8.03 -9.79 15.68
C SER A 93 8.13 -8.27 15.97
N GLY A 94 7.36 -7.45 15.23
CA GLY A 94 7.39 -5.99 15.38
C GLY A 94 8.32 -5.28 14.40
N VAL A 95 9.46 -5.86 14.05
CA VAL A 95 10.45 -5.26 13.14
C VAL A 95 9.95 -5.28 11.70
N VAL A 96 10.12 -4.15 11.00
CA VAL A 96 9.69 -3.98 9.61
C VAL A 96 10.89 -3.91 8.68
N TYR A 97 10.91 -4.81 7.70
CA TYR A 97 11.86 -4.81 6.59
C TYR A 97 11.14 -4.36 5.33
N LYS A 98 11.67 -3.35 4.67
CA LYS A 98 11.15 -2.85 3.40
C LYS A 98 12.21 -2.95 2.32
N ARG A 99 11.86 -3.58 1.20
CA ARG A 99 12.62 -3.60 -0.03
C ARG A 99 11.85 -2.86 -1.11
N ARG A 100 12.54 -2.08 -1.93
CA ARG A 100 11.91 -1.28 -2.96
C ARG A 100 12.87 -1.07 -4.13
N ILE A 101 12.34 -1.21 -5.34
CA ILE A 101 12.95 -0.74 -6.59
C ILE A 101 11.99 0.25 -7.25
N ALA A 102 12.51 1.07 -8.15
CA ALA A 102 11.75 2.05 -8.89
C ALA A 102 11.99 1.88 -10.40
N GLY A 103 11.07 2.33 -11.22
CA GLY A 103 11.21 2.36 -12.66
C GLY A 103 10.00 2.97 -13.34
N SER A 104 10.08 3.18 -14.64
CA SER A 104 8.94 3.58 -15.48
C SER A 104 7.84 2.50 -15.48
N PRO A 105 6.66 2.78 -15.99
CA PRO A 105 5.63 1.76 -16.20
C PRO A 105 6.13 0.56 -17.02
N ASP A 106 6.94 0.80 -18.07
CA ASP A 106 7.51 -0.26 -18.90
C ASP A 106 8.58 -1.07 -18.17
N ASP A 107 9.45 -0.41 -17.41
CA ASP A 107 10.41 -1.11 -16.56
C ASP A 107 9.70 -2.03 -15.56
N MET A 108 8.63 -1.57 -14.93
CA MET A 108 7.87 -2.43 -14.02
C MET A 108 7.21 -3.61 -14.73
N ARG A 109 6.72 -3.45 -15.96
CA ARG A 109 6.21 -4.57 -16.76
C ARG A 109 7.31 -5.58 -17.08
N ARG A 110 8.51 -5.11 -17.48
CA ARG A 110 9.68 -5.95 -17.72
C ARG A 110 10.12 -6.68 -16.47
N PHE A 111 10.24 -5.95 -15.35
CA PHE A 111 10.59 -6.52 -14.05
C PHE A 111 9.64 -7.63 -13.62
N LEU A 112 8.32 -7.42 -13.75
CA LEU A 112 7.32 -8.42 -13.39
C LEU A 112 7.34 -9.67 -14.28
N ARG A 113 7.95 -9.60 -15.49
CA ARG A 113 8.25 -10.76 -16.35
C ARG A 113 9.56 -11.47 -15.99
N GLY A 114 10.31 -10.99 -15.00
CA GLY A 114 11.57 -11.58 -14.55
C GLY A 114 12.84 -10.92 -15.09
N GLU A 115 12.70 -9.81 -15.85
CA GLU A 115 13.86 -9.05 -16.35
C GLU A 115 14.47 -8.18 -15.23
N THR A 116 15.77 -7.93 -15.32
CA THR A 116 16.46 -7.00 -14.41
C THR A 116 16.38 -5.58 -14.94
N LEU A 117 16.36 -4.60 -14.04
CA LEU A 117 16.38 -3.18 -14.37
C LEU A 117 17.77 -2.60 -14.12
N ASP A 118 18.25 -1.82 -15.07
CA ASP A 118 19.52 -1.10 -14.94
C ASP A 118 19.40 0.01 -13.88
N GLY A 119 20.50 0.27 -13.18
CA GLY A 119 20.55 1.32 -12.14
C GLY A 119 19.93 0.95 -10.79
N GLU A 120 19.12 -0.10 -10.71
CA GLU A 120 18.52 -0.58 -9.47
C GLU A 120 19.38 -1.62 -8.75
N ASN A 121 19.27 -1.69 -7.42
CA ASN A 121 20.09 -2.59 -6.60
C ASN A 121 19.87 -4.07 -6.98
N PRO A 122 20.88 -4.80 -7.46
CA PRO A 122 20.70 -6.17 -7.95
C PRO A 122 20.29 -7.16 -6.86
N GLN A 123 20.70 -6.93 -5.61
CA GLN A 123 20.33 -7.80 -4.49
C GLN A 123 18.84 -7.65 -4.17
N ILE A 124 18.32 -6.42 -4.20
CA ILE A 124 16.89 -6.17 -3.96
C ILE A 124 16.07 -6.76 -5.09
N GLN A 125 16.49 -6.61 -6.35
CA GLN A 125 15.80 -7.20 -7.50
C GLN A 125 15.72 -8.72 -7.36
N ARG A 126 16.84 -9.40 -7.03
CA ARG A 126 16.85 -10.86 -6.80
C ARG A 126 15.92 -11.27 -5.66
N GLU A 127 15.87 -10.51 -4.56
CA GLU A 127 14.97 -10.81 -3.43
C GLU A 127 13.50 -10.67 -3.84
N LEU A 128 13.15 -9.66 -4.62
CA LEU A 128 11.79 -9.45 -5.12
C LEU A 128 11.39 -10.52 -6.14
N HIS A 129 12.25 -10.83 -7.12
CA HIS A 129 12.00 -11.89 -8.11
C HIS A 129 11.83 -13.26 -7.43
N ARG A 130 12.71 -13.59 -6.50
CA ARG A 130 12.58 -14.82 -5.72
C ARG A 130 11.24 -14.88 -4.99
N TYR A 131 10.83 -13.77 -4.35
CA TYR A 131 9.55 -13.73 -3.66
C TYR A 131 8.37 -13.96 -4.63
N LEU A 132 8.40 -13.32 -5.80
CA LEU A 132 7.35 -13.46 -6.82
C LEU A 132 7.30 -14.86 -7.42
N SER A 133 8.46 -15.52 -7.63
CA SER A 133 8.52 -16.87 -8.18
C SER A 133 8.11 -17.97 -7.18
N GLU A 134 8.39 -17.78 -5.89
CA GLU A 134 8.06 -18.75 -4.83
C GLU A 134 6.60 -18.63 -4.34
N HIS A 135 5.89 -17.54 -4.67
CA HIS A 135 4.54 -17.28 -4.17
C HIS A 135 3.58 -17.01 -5.33
N PRO A 136 2.48 -17.79 -5.46
CA PRO A 136 1.50 -17.63 -6.54
C PRO A 136 0.61 -16.40 -6.29
N ILE A 137 1.22 -15.21 -6.28
CA ILE A 137 0.52 -13.94 -6.09
C ILE A 137 0.31 -13.21 -7.41
N ARG A 138 -0.81 -12.52 -7.52
CA ARG A 138 -1.17 -11.71 -8.68
C ARG A 138 -1.86 -10.40 -8.26
N PRO A 139 -2.01 -9.44 -9.16
CA PRO A 139 -2.81 -8.24 -8.86
C PRO A 139 -4.20 -8.61 -8.36
N LYS A 140 -4.60 -8.10 -7.20
CA LYS A 140 -5.90 -8.42 -6.58
C LYS A 140 -6.74 -7.20 -6.27
N VAL A 141 -6.11 -6.14 -5.77
CA VAL A 141 -6.82 -4.94 -5.34
C VAL A 141 -6.02 -3.70 -5.66
N PHE A 142 -6.63 -2.79 -6.37
CA PHE A 142 -6.16 -1.42 -6.47
C PHE A 142 -6.71 -0.59 -5.32
N LEU A 143 -5.87 0.23 -4.68
CA LEU A 143 -6.24 1.19 -3.64
C LEU A 143 -5.65 2.55 -3.96
N ALA A 144 -6.49 3.59 -3.95
CA ALA A 144 -6.05 4.97 -4.06
C ALA A 144 -6.57 5.80 -2.89
N TYR A 145 -5.87 6.87 -2.57
CA TYR A 145 -6.26 7.83 -1.54
C TYR A 145 -5.48 9.13 -1.72
N GLU A 146 -6.08 10.23 -1.25
CA GLU A 146 -5.40 11.51 -1.20
C GLU A 146 -4.55 11.60 0.07
N ARG A 147 -3.35 12.15 -0.04
CA ARG A 147 -2.42 12.30 1.08
C ARG A 147 -1.93 13.72 1.20
N VAL A 148 -1.97 14.25 2.42
CA VAL A 148 -1.16 15.38 2.84
C VAL A 148 -0.11 14.86 3.82
N ALA A 149 1.16 15.19 3.60
CA ALA A 149 2.26 14.83 4.48
C ALA A 149 2.88 16.06 5.12
N LEU A 150 3.22 15.96 6.41
CA LEU A 150 3.85 17.01 7.18
C LEU A 150 5.13 16.48 7.83
N TYR A 151 6.07 17.38 8.03
CA TYR A 151 7.29 17.14 8.80
C TYR A 151 7.39 18.12 9.96
N GLY A 152 8.02 17.68 11.05
CA GLY A 152 8.26 18.54 12.22
C GLY A 152 9.29 19.60 11.93
N LEU A 153 9.03 20.84 12.37
CA LEU A 153 9.96 21.97 12.17
C LEU A 153 11.23 21.83 13.02
N GLU A 154 11.09 21.37 14.26
CA GLU A 154 12.22 21.12 15.17
C GLU A 154 12.80 19.70 15.02
N ASP A 155 11.96 18.71 14.67
CA ASP A 155 12.36 17.31 14.46
C ASP A 155 11.89 16.83 13.07
N PRO A 156 12.72 16.91 12.04
CA PRO A 156 12.37 16.46 10.68
C PRO A 156 12.09 14.95 10.57
N GLU A 157 12.48 14.14 11.56
CA GLU A 157 12.16 12.71 11.60
C GLU A 157 10.73 12.43 12.07
N LEU A 158 10.11 13.39 12.76
CA LEU A 158 8.69 13.37 13.04
C LEU A 158 7.91 13.60 11.75
N ARG A 159 7.17 12.60 11.32
CA ARG A 159 6.34 12.65 10.10
C ARG A 159 4.90 12.36 10.46
N VAL A 160 4.02 13.19 9.92
CA VAL A 160 2.57 13.01 10.03
C VAL A 160 1.98 12.95 8.63
N THR A 161 1.06 12.01 8.39
CA THR A 161 0.31 11.96 7.14
C THR A 161 -1.17 11.84 7.42
N LEU A 162 -1.98 12.58 6.65
CA LEU A 162 -3.43 12.48 6.64
C LEU A 162 -3.86 11.92 5.28
N ASP A 163 -4.58 10.81 5.33
CA ASP A 163 -5.07 10.11 4.14
C ASP A 163 -6.60 10.18 4.11
N THR A 164 -7.17 10.64 3.00
CA THR A 164 -8.60 10.83 2.77
C THR A 164 -9.03 10.13 1.47
N HIS A 165 -10.32 10.05 1.22
CA HIS A 165 -10.90 9.48 -0.01
C HIS A 165 -10.32 8.12 -0.35
N LEU A 166 -10.30 7.22 0.66
CA LEU A 166 -9.79 5.87 0.49
C LEU A 166 -10.74 5.09 -0.41
N ARG A 167 -10.30 4.75 -1.62
CA ARG A 167 -11.10 4.06 -2.64
C ARG A 167 -10.40 2.82 -3.17
N TYR A 168 -11.17 1.87 -3.66
CA TYR A 168 -10.66 0.60 -4.18
C TYR A 168 -11.37 0.19 -5.45
N ARG A 169 -10.72 -0.67 -6.24
CA ARG A 169 -11.33 -1.45 -7.32
C ARG A 169 -10.67 -2.83 -7.43
N THR A 170 -11.42 -3.78 -8.00
CA THR A 170 -10.97 -5.16 -8.27
C THR A 170 -10.94 -5.49 -9.76
N THR A 171 -11.25 -4.52 -10.60
CA THR A 171 -11.16 -4.55 -12.06
C THR A 171 -10.17 -3.50 -12.52
N ARG A 172 -9.69 -3.59 -13.78
CA ARG A 172 -8.65 -2.68 -14.30
C ARG A 172 -7.50 -2.54 -13.29
N LEU A 173 -6.89 -3.69 -12.99
CA LEU A 173 -5.89 -3.83 -11.92
C LEU A 173 -4.51 -3.35 -12.38
N ASP A 174 -4.38 -2.05 -12.49
CA ASP A 174 -3.13 -1.33 -12.75
C ASP A 174 -3.05 -0.06 -11.86
N CYS A 175 -1.90 0.58 -11.82
CA CYS A 175 -1.67 1.87 -11.15
C CYS A 175 -1.18 2.95 -12.12
N PHE A 176 -1.39 2.75 -13.44
CA PHE A 176 -0.85 3.59 -14.50
C PHE A 176 -1.92 4.49 -15.15
N THR A 177 -3.20 4.10 -15.14
CA THR A 177 -4.24 4.76 -15.91
C THR A 177 -5.01 5.81 -15.12
N ASP A 178 -5.68 5.43 -14.06
CA ASP A 178 -6.52 6.33 -13.27
C ASP A 178 -6.53 5.94 -11.78
N ASP A 179 -7.20 6.73 -10.98
CA ASP A 179 -7.38 6.50 -9.54
C ASP A 179 -8.84 6.25 -9.14
N ALA A 180 -9.73 6.04 -10.10
CA ALA A 180 -11.13 5.77 -9.87
C ALA A 180 -11.36 4.49 -9.05
N GLY A 181 -12.40 4.50 -8.22
CA GLY A 181 -12.78 3.39 -7.36
C GLY A 181 -13.95 3.72 -6.45
N THR A 182 -14.42 2.71 -5.73
CA THR A 182 -15.47 2.83 -4.71
C THR A 182 -14.84 3.12 -3.35
N LEU A 183 -15.45 3.96 -2.52
CA LEU A 183 -14.98 4.23 -1.16
C LEU A 183 -14.87 2.94 -0.34
N ILE A 184 -13.78 2.83 0.42
CA ILE A 184 -13.54 1.69 1.33
C ILE A 184 -14.47 1.76 2.54
N CYS A 185 -14.73 2.98 3.04
CA CYS A 185 -15.63 3.27 4.14
C CYS A 185 -16.63 4.33 3.67
N PRO A 186 -17.95 4.12 3.81
CA PRO A 186 -18.97 5.08 3.35
C PRO A 186 -18.87 6.46 4.01
N ASP A 187 -18.43 6.52 5.26
CA ASP A 187 -18.22 7.72 6.07
C ASP A 187 -16.91 8.45 5.76
N ASP A 188 -16.12 7.93 4.83
CA ASP A 188 -14.84 8.48 4.35
C ASP A 188 -13.95 9.07 5.47
N PRO A 189 -13.55 8.26 6.46
CA PRO A 189 -12.78 8.76 7.58
C PRO A 189 -11.37 9.19 7.16
N VAL A 190 -10.80 10.15 7.88
CA VAL A 190 -9.41 10.56 7.70
C VAL A 190 -8.50 9.63 8.49
N ILE A 191 -7.50 9.05 7.82
CA ILE A 191 -6.50 8.18 8.47
C ILE A 191 -5.23 8.97 8.76
N LEU A 192 -5.01 9.24 10.03
CA LEU A 192 -3.79 9.87 10.51
C LEU A 192 -2.73 8.79 10.80
N GLU A 193 -1.55 8.95 10.23
CA GLU A 193 -0.37 8.14 10.56
C GLU A 193 0.73 9.05 11.11
N VAL A 194 1.20 8.75 12.32
CA VAL A 194 2.32 9.43 12.97
C VAL A 194 3.51 8.50 13.00
N LYS A 195 4.63 8.93 12.43
CA LYS A 195 5.90 8.21 12.44
C LYS A 195 6.90 8.95 13.32
N LEU A 196 7.48 8.22 14.24
CA LEU A 196 8.37 8.72 15.28
C LEU A 196 9.67 7.91 15.25
N ALA A 197 10.80 8.59 15.40
CA ALA A 197 12.07 7.91 15.67
C ALA A 197 12.15 7.46 17.15
N ASN A 198 11.52 8.22 18.03
CA ASN A 198 11.56 8.04 19.49
C ASN A 198 10.15 8.18 20.09
N ALA A 199 10.06 8.67 21.32
CA ALA A 199 8.80 8.99 21.98
C ALA A 199 8.08 10.16 21.28
N ALA A 200 6.75 10.18 21.36
CA ALA A 200 5.97 11.30 20.85
C ALA A 200 6.26 12.58 21.65
N PRO A 201 6.49 13.73 21.01
CA PRO A 201 6.62 15.00 21.69
C PRO A 201 5.38 15.29 22.56
N LEU A 202 5.58 15.93 23.70
CA LEU A 202 4.47 16.22 24.63
C LEU A 202 3.41 17.13 24.02
N TRP A 203 3.82 18.08 23.17
CA TRP A 203 2.88 18.96 22.46
C TRP A 203 1.95 18.15 21.54
N LEU A 204 2.46 17.15 20.81
CA LEU A 204 1.66 16.30 19.95
C LEU A 204 0.67 15.46 20.76
N ALA A 205 1.11 14.88 21.87
CA ALA A 205 0.22 14.13 22.77
C ALA A 205 -0.91 15.02 23.31
N ARG A 206 -0.60 16.28 23.68
CA ARG A 206 -1.61 17.26 24.13
C ARG A 206 -2.59 17.64 23.03
N LEU A 207 -2.14 17.84 21.78
CA LEU A 207 -3.03 18.15 20.67
C LEU A 207 -3.97 16.97 20.36
N LEU A 208 -3.45 15.75 20.28
CA LEU A 208 -4.27 14.55 20.07
C LEU A 208 -5.33 14.40 21.17
N SER A 209 -4.95 14.62 22.44
CA SER A 209 -5.89 14.57 23.57
C SER A 209 -6.94 15.68 23.50
N ARG A 210 -6.56 16.92 23.19
CA ARG A 210 -7.47 18.08 23.04
C ARG A 210 -8.56 17.81 22.00
N HIS A 211 -8.18 17.20 20.87
CA HIS A 211 -9.10 16.85 19.78
C HIS A 211 -9.78 15.50 19.98
N LYS A 212 -9.60 14.83 21.15
CA LYS A 212 -10.17 13.50 21.44
C LYS A 212 -9.82 12.46 20.37
N ILE A 213 -8.56 12.50 19.88
CA ILE A 213 -8.03 11.59 18.87
C ILE A 213 -7.28 10.47 19.58
N TYR A 214 -7.80 9.25 19.49
CA TYR A 214 -7.27 8.07 20.18
C TYR A 214 -6.64 7.09 19.20
N MET A 215 -5.60 6.41 19.66
CA MET A 215 -4.87 5.43 18.85
C MET A 215 -5.81 4.28 18.45
N SER A 216 -5.74 3.91 17.18
CA SER A 216 -6.51 2.80 16.62
C SER A 216 -5.64 1.96 15.69
N SER A 217 -6.10 0.75 15.38
CA SER A 217 -5.46 -0.06 14.35
C SER A 217 -6.24 0.07 13.04
N PHE A 218 -5.59 0.57 12.00
CA PHE A 218 -6.19 0.68 10.68
C PHE A 218 -5.24 0.11 9.62
N SER A 219 -5.77 -0.68 8.71
CA SER A 219 -5.05 -1.20 7.55
C SER A 219 -5.89 -0.99 6.31
N LYS A 220 -5.52 -0.07 5.41
CA LYS A 220 -6.26 0.23 4.18
C LYS A 220 -6.67 -1.03 3.43
N TYR A 221 -5.73 -1.93 3.16
CA TYR A 221 -6.03 -3.20 2.49
C TYR A 221 -6.83 -4.16 3.38
N GLY A 222 -6.54 -4.22 4.70
CA GLY A 222 -7.30 -5.06 5.63
C GLY A 222 -8.75 -4.63 5.75
N THR A 223 -9.02 -3.33 5.88
CA THR A 223 -10.37 -2.76 5.94
C THR A 223 -11.11 -2.97 4.62
N CYS A 224 -10.45 -2.73 3.47
CA CYS A 224 -11.02 -3.03 2.16
C CYS A 224 -11.43 -4.51 2.04
N TYR A 225 -10.55 -5.43 2.46
CA TYR A 225 -10.84 -6.85 2.43
C TYR A 225 -12.07 -7.20 3.28
N LEU A 226 -12.10 -6.74 4.54
CA LEU A 226 -13.20 -7.05 5.47
C LEU A 226 -14.54 -6.48 5.00
N ASN A 227 -14.55 -5.25 4.48
CA ASN A 227 -15.79 -4.58 4.09
C ASN A 227 -16.34 -5.09 2.75
N HIS A 228 -15.47 -5.46 1.79
CA HIS A 228 -15.89 -5.63 0.41
C HIS A 228 -15.50 -6.97 -0.24
N LEU A 229 -14.44 -7.64 0.23
CA LEU A 229 -13.89 -8.80 -0.45
C LEU A 229 -14.15 -10.12 0.28
N ALA A 230 -14.16 -10.11 1.61
CA ALA A 230 -14.33 -11.31 2.43
C ALA A 230 -15.67 -12.04 2.19
N ARG A 231 -16.69 -11.33 1.71
CA ARG A 231 -18.05 -11.86 1.46
C ARG A 231 -18.29 -12.28 0.02
N ARG A 232 -17.38 -12.02 -0.90
CA ARG A 232 -17.49 -12.49 -2.29
C ARG A 232 -17.08 -13.95 -2.33
N LYS A 233 -18.04 -14.85 -2.62
CA LYS A 233 -17.70 -16.23 -3.04
C LYS A 233 -16.73 -16.12 -4.23
N PRO A 234 -15.66 -16.94 -4.29
CA PRO A 234 -14.81 -16.97 -5.48
C PRO A 234 -15.70 -17.22 -6.70
N ASP A 235 -15.53 -16.38 -7.73
CA ASP A 235 -16.18 -16.55 -9.01
C ASP A 235 -15.54 -17.78 -9.70
N ILE A 236 -16.02 -18.96 -9.35
CA ILE A 236 -15.59 -20.23 -9.94
C ILE A 236 -16.27 -20.25 -11.32
N ARG A 237 -15.67 -19.61 -12.32
CA ARG A 237 -16.00 -19.91 -13.71
C ARG A 237 -15.54 -21.33 -13.98
N PRO A 238 -16.43 -22.27 -14.34
CA PRO A 238 -15.99 -23.59 -14.77
C PRO A 238 -15.07 -23.41 -15.97
N MET A 239 -13.91 -24.03 -15.96
CA MET A 239 -13.09 -24.14 -17.15
C MET A 239 -13.94 -24.81 -18.22
N ALA A 240 -14.15 -24.10 -19.33
CA ALA A 240 -14.76 -24.68 -20.51
C ALA A 240 -13.85 -25.85 -20.95
N HIS A 241 -14.34 -27.06 -20.80
CA HIS A 241 -13.73 -28.23 -21.43
C HIS A 241 -13.85 -28.01 -22.94
N GLU A 242 -12.74 -27.72 -23.59
CA GLU A 242 -12.62 -27.90 -25.03
C GLU A 242 -12.88 -29.37 -25.34
N ARG A 243 -14.04 -29.65 -25.93
CA ARG A 243 -14.33 -30.97 -26.51
C ARG A 243 -13.47 -31.08 -27.75
N ASN A 244 -12.45 -31.90 -27.69
CA ASN A 244 -11.76 -32.38 -28.89
C ASN A 244 -12.79 -33.16 -29.74
N ASN A 245 -13.17 -32.57 -30.86
CA ASN A 245 -13.83 -33.27 -31.95
C ASN A 245 -12.77 -34.12 -32.66
N GLU A 246 -12.60 -35.36 -32.22
CA GLU A 246 -11.94 -36.37 -33.04
C GLU A 246 -12.93 -36.77 -34.15
N GLY A 247 -12.56 -36.42 -35.39
CA GLY A 247 -13.34 -36.74 -36.58
C GLY A 247 -13.33 -38.24 -36.83
N GLU A 248 -14.52 -38.77 -36.97
CA GLU A 248 -14.75 -40.12 -37.56
C GLU A 248 -14.27 -40.13 -39.02
N ILE A 249 -13.31 -41.03 -39.30
CA ILE A 249 -12.93 -41.39 -40.66
C ILE A 249 -13.87 -42.51 -41.09
N GLU A 250 -14.84 -42.19 -41.93
CA GLU A 250 -15.64 -43.21 -42.65
C GLU A 250 -14.75 -43.92 -43.68
N HIS A 251 -14.57 -45.22 -43.51
CA HIS A 251 -14.17 -46.13 -44.59
C HIS A 251 -15.38 -46.50 -45.43
N ALA A 252 -15.40 -46.05 -46.69
CA ALA A 252 -16.25 -46.62 -47.72
C ALA A 252 -15.41 -47.54 -48.62
N SER A 253 -15.90 -48.73 -48.77
CA SER A 253 -15.43 -49.81 -49.64
C SER A 253 -15.57 -49.51 -51.10
#